data_da94915323c793ab4bb07dbf2716b727
#
_entry.id   da94915323c793ab4bb07dbf2716b727
#
_cell.length_a   1.000
_cell.length_b   1.000
_cell.length_c   1.000
_cell.angle_alpha   90.00
_cell.angle_beta   90.00
_cell.angle_gamma   90.00
#
_symmetry.space_group_name_H-M   'P 1'
#
loop_
_entity.id
_entity.type
_entity.pdbx_description
1 polymer ?
#
loop_
_entity_poly.entity_id
_entity_poly.type
_entity_poly.pdbx_seq_one_letter_code
_entity_poly.pdbx_strand_id
1 'polypeptide(L)'
;MYTSRKKYSSITMYREDFIELEKIIRKNVKLNKKYRDSIKIRAINSEMDVSKNKIEGFEVDIIKNIKSLWITAKGWESDEIVESLDITFSSNYTELYIKGNDEIWTKGIQSKIESFLNSKKTFSNKYIPIMQTILSIAIG
;
A
#
# COMPACT_ATOMS: atom_id res chain seq x y z
N MET A 1 -7.65 -12.45 -18.08
CA MET A 1 -7.20 -11.80 -16.85
C MET A 1 -7.65 -10.36 -16.85
N TYR A 2 -8.20 -9.90 -15.75
CA TYR A 2 -8.66 -8.53 -15.57
C TYR A 2 -7.57 -7.71 -14.91
N THR A 3 -7.35 -6.50 -15.40
CA THR A 3 -6.32 -5.60 -14.87
C THR A 3 -6.92 -4.25 -14.54
N SER A 4 -6.40 -3.63 -13.49
CA SER A 4 -6.76 -2.27 -13.12
C SER A 4 -5.49 -1.54 -12.68
N ARG A 5 -5.29 -0.35 -13.22
CA ARG A 5 -4.18 0.51 -12.83
C ARG A 5 -4.70 1.91 -12.58
N LYS A 6 -4.44 2.42 -11.39
CA LYS A 6 -4.82 3.78 -11.02
C LYS A 6 -3.65 4.51 -10.37
N LYS A 7 -3.52 5.79 -10.69
CA LYS A 7 -2.52 6.66 -10.14
C LYS A 7 -3.19 7.80 -9.39
N TYR A 8 -2.71 8.06 -8.20
CA TYR A 8 -3.21 9.11 -7.33
C TYR A 8 -2.11 10.12 -7.08
N SER A 9 -2.48 11.33 -6.66
CA SER A 9 -1.52 12.27 -6.10
C SER A 9 -0.89 11.66 -4.84
N SER A 10 0.21 12.26 -4.39
CA SER A 10 0.86 11.85 -3.15
C SER A 10 -0.13 11.82 -1.99
N ILE A 11 -0.09 10.76 -1.20
CA ILE A 11 -0.97 10.55 -0.04
C ILE A 11 -0.09 10.43 1.20
N THR A 12 -0.39 11.23 2.22
CA THR A 12 0.32 11.15 3.49
C THR A 12 -0.23 9.99 4.29
N MET A 13 0.63 9.02 4.60
CA MET A 13 0.28 7.84 5.38
C MET A 13 1.25 7.71 6.55
N TYR A 14 0.69 7.33 7.69
CA TYR A 14 1.46 7.03 8.90
C TYR A 14 1.59 5.52 9.06
N ARG A 15 2.42 5.10 10.01
CA ARG A 15 2.65 3.68 10.26
C ARG A 15 1.34 2.92 10.50
N GLU A 16 0.44 3.48 11.28
CA GLU A 16 -0.87 2.89 11.59
C GLU A 16 -1.73 2.73 10.33
N ASP A 17 -1.62 3.66 9.39
CA ASP A 17 -2.36 3.60 8.13
C ASP A 17 -1.83 2.46 7.25
N PHE A 18 -0.53 2.26 7.22
CA PHE A 18 0.07 1.13 6.49
C PHE A 18 -0.30 -0.20 7.13
N ILE A 19 -0.37 -0.28 8.46
CA ILE A 19 -0.82 -1.48 9.16
C ILE A 19 -2.27 -1.79 8.81
N GLU A 20 -3.13 -0.79 8.76
CA GLU A 20 -4.54 -0.95 8.36
C GLU A 20 -4.66 -1.42 6.92
N LEU A 21 -3.87 -0.83 6.01
CA LEU A 21 -3.84 -1.24 4.61
C LEU A 21 -3.38 -2.69 4.46
N GLU A 22 -2.35 -3.09 5.19
CA GLU A 22 -1.88 -4.48 5.20
C GLU A 22 -2.98 -5.45 5.63
N LYS A 23 -3.76 -5.08 6.65
CA LYS A 23 -4.90 -5.90 7.09
C LYS A 23 -5.95 -6.06 6.00
N ILE A 24 -6.26 -4.99 5.27
CA ILE A 24 -7.19 -5.05 4.14
C ILE A 24 -6.68 -6.00 3.07
N ILE A 25 -5.41 -5.92 2.74
CA ILE A 25 -4.78 -6.79 1.74
C ILE A 25 -4.81 -8.24 2.18
N ARG A 26 -4.40 -8.54 3.41
CA ARG A 26 -4.37 -9.90 3.94
C ARG A 26 -5.75 -10.54 4.01
N LYS A 27 -6.78 -9.74 4.24
CA LYS A 27 -8.15 -10.22 4.31
C LYS A 27 -8.72 -10.55 2.92
N ASN A 28 -8.25 -9.90 1.86
CA ASN A 28 -8.86 -9.96 0.54
C ASN A 28 -8.03 -10.67 -0.52
N VAL A 29 -6.77 -10.98 -0.26
CA VAL A 29 -5.90 -11.71 -1.19
C VAL A 29 -5.67 -13.12 -0.65
N LYS A 30 -5.77 -14.12 -1.52
CA LYS A 30 -5.58 -15.53 -1.16
C LYS A 30 -4.10 -15.86 -0.94
N LEU A 31 -3.52 -15.32 0.11
CA LEU A 31 -2.13 -15.56 0.46
C LEU A 31 -1.92 -17.02 0.85
N ASN A 32 -0.75 -17.56 0.51
CA ASN A 32 -0.41 -18.94 0.84
C ASN A 32 0.89 -18.96 1.64
N LYS A 33 0.82 -19.49 2.87
CA LYS A 33 1.97 -19.58 3.78
C LYS A 33 3.11 -20.44 3.25
N LYS A 34 2.82 -21.34 2.32
CA LYS A 34 3.82 -22.16 1.64
C LYS A 34 4.79 -21.29 0.83
N TYR A 35 4.36 -20.12 0.37
CA TYR A 35 5.18 -19.21 -0.42
C TYR A 35 5.51 -17.97 0.42
N ARG A 36 6.76 -17.83 0.80
CA ARG A 36 7.24 -16.73 1.68
C ARG A 36 6.97 -15.35 1.12
N ASP A 37 6.97 -15.21 -0.21
CA ASP A 37 6.82 -13.95 -0.90
C ASP A 37 5.38 -13.67 -1.35
N SER A 38 4.38 -14.34 -0.75
CA SER A 38 2.98 -14.05 -1.04
C SER A 38 2.63 -12.60 -0.71
N ILE A 39 3.25 -12.04 0.32
CA ILE A 39 3.19 -10.61 0.59
C ILE A 39 4.61 -10.12 0.89
N LYS A 40 4.98 -9.01 0.25
CA LYS A 40 6.28 -8.40 0.41
C LYS A 40 6.13 -6.89 0.50
N ILE A 41 6.77 -6.32 1.50
CA ILE A 41 6.77 -4.86 1.71
C ILE A 41 8.22 -4.40 1.65
N ARG A 42 8.48 -3.46 0.74
CA ARG A 42 9.81 -2.92 0.53
C ARG A 42 9.82 -1.44 0.85
N ALA A 43 10.64 -1.05 1.80
CA ALA A 43 10.79 0.34 2.22
C ALA A 43 12.17 0.85 1.79
N ILE A 44 12.18 1.98 1.11
CA ILE A 44 13.41 2.59 0.58
C ILE A 44 13.54 4.01 1.13
N ASN A 45 14.72 4.31 1.67
CA ASN A 45 15.12 5.68 1.99
C ASN A 45 16.49 5.96 1.38
N SER A 46 17.09 7.11 1.69
CA SER A 46 18.39 7.52 1.10
C SER A 46 19.54 6.57 1.45
N GLU A 47 19.42 5.79 2.52
CA GLU A 47 20.51 4.96 3.04
C GLU A 47 20.20 3.48 3.00
N MET A 48 18.93 3.09 2.98
CA MET A 48 18.50 1.71 3.18
C MET A 48 17.43 1.27 2.20
N ASP A 49 17.48 -0.01 1.86
CA ASP A 49 16.47 -0.71 1.07
C ASP A 49 16.17 -2.00 1.84
N VAL A 50 15.03 -2.05 2.52
CA VAL A 50 14.67 -3.13 3.42
C VAL A 50 13.34 -3.76 3.01
N SER A 51 13.30 -5.09 2.97
CA SER A 51 12.08 -5.85 2.66
C SER A 51 11.67 -6.70 3.85
N LYS A 52 10.37 -6.66 4.17
CA LYS A 52 9.74 -7.47 5.21
C LYS A 52 8.40 -7.96 4.71
N ASN A 53 7.78 -8.90 5.42
CA ASN A 53 6.44 -9.36 5.08
C ASN A 53 5.33 -8.72 5.91
N LYS A 54 5.69 -7.86 6.85
CA LYS A 54 4.75 -7.12 7.73
C LYS A 54 5.26 -5.72 7.97
N ILE A 55 4.36 -4.76 8.04
CA ILE A 55 4.72 -3.39 8.42
C ILE A 55 5.33 -3.36 9.82
N GLU A 56 4.78 -4.12 10.76
CA GLU A 56 5.28 -4.21 12.13
C GLU A 56 6.70 -4.77 12.23
N GLY A 57 7.18 -5.46 11.17
CA GLY A 57 8.55 -5.95 11.10
C GLY A 57 9.60 -4.88 10.85
N PHE A 58 9.19 -3.68 10.44
CA PHE A 58 10.11 -2.57 10.22
C PHE A 58 10.32 -1.79 11.53
N GLU A 59 11.54 -1.32 11.72
CA GLU A 59 11.81 -0.37 12.80
C GLU A 59 11.04 0.92 12.54
N VAL A 60 10.57 1.57 13.61
CA VAL A 60 9.77 2.79 13.54
C VAL A 60 10.51 3.90 12.76
N ASP A 61 11.82 4.02 12.96
CA ASP A 61 12.62 5.03 12.29
C ASP A 61 12.69 4.83 10.78
N ILE A 62 12.70 3.59 10.31
CA ILE A 62 12.69 3.27 8.88
C ILE A 62 11.37 3.74 8.26
N ILE A 63 10.24 3.36 8.84
CA ILE A 63 8.92 3.76 8.34
C ILE A 63 8.74 5.28 8.38
N LYS A 64 9.27 5.94 9.40
CA LYS A 64 9.14 7.38 9.57
C LYS A 64 9.88 8.18 8.50
N ASN A 65 10.98 7.66 7.99
CA ASN A 65 11.88 8.36 7.06
C ASN A 65 11.92 7.76 5.66
N ILE A 66 10.94 6.95 5.28
CA ILE A 66 10.94 6.33 3.95
C ILE A 66 10.63 7.35 2.85
N LYS A 67 11.29 7.17 1.71
CA LYS A 67 11.02 7.91 0.47
C LYS A 67 10.02 7.20 -0.40
N SER A 68 10.05 5.88 -0.39
CA SER A 68 9.06 5.07 -1.09
C SER A 68 8.80 3.77 -0.34
N LEU A 69 7.58 3.28 -0.47
CA LEU A 69 7.15 2.01 0.08
C LEU A 69 6.37 1.27 -0.98
N TRP A 70 6.74 0.00 -1.21
CA TRP A 70 6.08 -0.86 -2.18
C TRP A 70 5.48 -2.05 -1.46
N ILE A 71 4.20 -2.31 -1.72
CA ILE A 71 3.53 -3.50 -1.20
C ILE A 71 3.13 -4.37 -2.38
N THR A 72 3.60 -5.60 -2.39
CA THR A 72 3.25 -6.60 -3.39
C THR A 72 2.59 -7.78 -2.70
N ALA A 73 1.42 -8.19 -3.19
CA ALA A 73 0.70 -9.35 -2.68
C ALA A 73 0.27 -10.24 -3.83
N LYS A 74 0.43 -11.55 -3.67
CA LYS A 74 0.05 -12.57 -4.67
C LYS A 74 -0.91 -13.55 -4.04
N GLY A 75 -2.03 -13.80 -4.72
CA GLY A 75 -3.01 -14.80 -4.31
C GLY A 75 -2.86 -16.06 -5.12
N TRP A 76 -3.03 -17.20 -4.46
CA TRP A 76 -2.75 -18.51 -5.01
C TRP A 76 -3.97 -19.42 -4.96
N GLU A 77 -4.14 -20.23 -6.01
CA GLU A 77 -5.05 -21.37 -6.05
C GLU A 77 -4.28 -22.54 -6.66
N SER A 78 -4.21 -23.68 -5.95
CA SER A 78 -3.58 -24.90 -6.48
C SER A 78 -2.19 -24.66 -7.11
N ASP A 79 -1.34 -23.96 -6.39
CA ASP A 79 0.05 -23.63 -6.82
C ASP A 79 0.13 -22.65 -8.01
N GLU A 80 -0.97 -22.03 -8.40
CA GLU A 80 -1.01 -21.00 -9.44
C GLU A 80 -1.36 -19.65 -8.85
N ILE A 81 -0.72 -18.59 -9.38
CA ILE A 81 -1.06 -17.22 -9.01
C ILE A 81 -2.31 -16.83 -9.79
N VAL A 82 -3.41 -16.55 -9.07
CA VAL A 82 -4.68 -16.17 -9.66
C VAL A 82 -5.02 -14.70 -9.46
N GLU A 83 -4.33 -14.04 -8.57
CA GLU A 83 -4.54 -12.62 -8.25
C GLU A 83 -3.23 -12.00 -7.81
N SER A 84 -3.06 -10.71 -8.08
CA SER A 84 -1.91 -9.96 -7.60
C SER A 84 -2.28 -8.50 -7.40
N LEU A 85 -1.56 -7.86 -6.49
CA LEU A 85 -1.78 -6.48 -6.13
C LEU A 85 -0.43 -5.84 -5.86
N ASP A 86 -0.18 -4.69 -6.48
CA ASP A 86 1.00 -3.88 -6.25
C ASP A 86 0.57 -2.46 -5.91
N ILE A 87 1.06 -1.94 -4.80
CA ILE A 87 0.84 -0.54 -4.41
C ILE A 87 2.19 0.10 -4.21
N THR A 88 2.40 1.24 -4.86
CA THR A 88 3.62 2.04 -4.71
C THR A 88 3.27 3.37 -4.09
N PHE A 89 3.91 3.69 -2.97
CA PHE A 89 3.84 5.00 -2.34
C PHE A 89 5.17 5.71 -2.56
N SER A 90 5.13 6.86 -3.19
CA SER A 90 6.32 7.70 -3.37
C SER A 90 6.01 9.14 -2.98
N SER A 91 7.03 9.98 -2.94
CA SER A 91 6.85 11.40 -2.59
C SER A 91 5.98 12.15 -3.59
N ASN A 92 5.88 11.67 -4.83
CA ASN A 92 5.18 12.36 -5.92
C ASN A 92 3.83 11.75 -6.27
N TYR A 93 3.62 10.48 -5.99
CA TYR A 93 2.41 9.78 -6.40
C TYR A 93 2.19 8.50 -5.60
N THR A 94 0.98 7.98 -5.68
CA THR A 94 0.62 6.65 -5.23
C THR A 94 0.03 5.90 -6.43
N GLU A 95 0.48 4.68 -6.67
CA GLU A 95 0.00 3.87 -7.79
C GLU A 95 -0.51 2.53 -7.31
N LEU A 96 -1.69 2.15 -7.80
CA LEU A 96 -2.33 0.88 -7.50
C LEU A 96 -2.44 0.07 -8.79
N TYR A 97 -1.92 -1.15 -8.78
CA TYR A 97 -2.00 -2.07 -9.91
C TYR A 97 -2.53 -3.42 -9.44
N ILE A 98 -3.65 -3.85 -10.02
CA ILE A 98 -4.35 -5.07 -9.64
C ILE A 98 -4.52 -5.95 -10.86
N LYS A 99 -4.25 -7.25 -10.70
CA LYS A 99 -4.53 -8.29 -11.70
C LYS A 99 -5.29 -9.42 -11.04
N GLY A 100 -6.28 -9.97 -11.74
CA GLY A 100 -7.02 -11.11 -11.23
C GLY A 100 -7.72 -11.88 -12.34
N ASN A 101 -7.91 -13.18 -12.12
CA ASN A 101 -8.68 -14.03 -13.02
C ASN A 101 -10.18 -13.81 -12.85
N ASP A 102 -10.60 -13.28 -11.71
CA ASP A 102 -12.00 -13.00 -11.37
C ASP A 102 -12.27 -11.50 -11.43
N GLU A 103 -13.19 -11.09 -12.29
CA GLU A 103 -13.58 -9.69 -12.45
C GLU A 103 -14.20 -9.12 -11.18
N ILE A 104 -15.03 -9.90 -10.48
CA ILE A 104 -15.69 -9.44 -9.25
C ILE A 104 -14.65 -9.17 -8.18
N TRP A 105 -13.68 -10.05 -8.02
CA TRP A 105 -12.59 -9.85 -7.06
C TRP A 105 -11.77 -8.61 -7.41
N THR A 106 -11.38 -8.48 -8.69
CA THR A 106 -10.55 -7.38 -9.17
C THR A 106 -11.21 -6.02 -8.89
N LYS A 107 -12.49 -5.89 -9.24
CA LYS A 107 -13.25 -4.67 -8.98
C LYS A 107 -13.49 -4.44 -7.49
N GLY A 108 -13.74 -5.52 -6.75
CA GLY A 108 -14.01 -5.45 -5.31
C GLY A 108 -12.80 -4.98 -4.51
N ILE A 109 -11.62 -5.55 -4.77
CA ILE A 109 -10.40 -5.13 -4.07
C ILE A 109 -9.99 -3.72 -4.48
N GLN A 110 -10.15 -3.37 -5.75
CA GLN A 110 -9.90 -2.01 -6.21
C GLN A 110 -10.76 -1.01 -5.44
N SER A 111 -12.04 -1.28 -5.31
CA SER A 111 -12.97 -0.41 -4.59
C SER A 111 -12.59 -0.24 -3.13
N LYS A 112 -12.21 -1.32 -2.45
CA LYS A 112 -11.80 -1.29 -1.04
C LYS A 112 -10.53 -0.47 -0.83
N ILE A 113 -9.51 -0.72 -1.65
CA ILE A 113 -8.24 0.01 -1.56
C ILE A 113 -8.45 1.49 -1.91
N GLU A 114 -9.19 1.77 -2.98
CA GLU A 114 -9.49 3.14 -3.39
C GLU A 114 -10.24 3.91 -2.32
N SER A 115 -11.24 3.29 -1.70
CA SER A 115 -11.99 3.89 -0.59
C SER A 115 -11.07 4.22 0.59
N PHE A 116 -10.17 3.31 0.93
CA PHE A 116 -9.16 3.52 1.97
C PHE A 116 -8.24 4.70 1.62
N LEU A 117 -7.68 4.71 0.42
CA LEU A 117 -6.77 5.76 -0.03
C LEU A 117 -7.48 7.13 -0.10
N ASN A 118 -8.72 7.15 -0.59
CA ASN A 118 -9.50 8.37 -0.67
C ASN A 118 -9.81 8.96 0.70
N SER A 119 -10.00 8.13 1.73
CA SER A 119 -10.22 8.62 3.09
C SER A 119 -9.02 9.41 3.61
N LYS A 120 -7.80 8.99 3.26
CA LYS A 120 -6.57 9.71 3.62
C LYS A 120 -6.35 10.94 2.75
N LYS A 121 -6.63 10.84 1.46
CA LYS A 121 -6.53 11.93 0.49
C LYS A 121 -7.51 13.06 0.79
N THR A 122 -8.75 12.72 1.16
CA THR A 122 -9.79 13.72 1.46
C THR A 122 -9.36 14.61 2.62
N PHE A 123 -8.79 14.03 3.66
CA PHE A 123 -8.25 14.82 4.77
C PHE A 123 -7.17 15.77 4.28
N SER A 124 -6.19 15.29 3.52
CA SER A 124 -5.11 16.11 2.95
C SER A 124 -5.62 17.22 2.06
N ASN A 125 -6.52 16.91 1.13
CA ASN A 125 -7.04 17.87 0.15
C ASN A 125 -7.92 18.93 0.80
N LYS A 126 -8.70 18.57 1.80
CA LYS A 126 -9.69 19.44 2.42
C LYS A 126 -9.07 20.53 3.30
N TYR A 127 -7.89 20.27 3.87
CA TYR A 127 -7.26 21.15 4.85
C TYR A 127 -5.88 21.63 4.41
N ILE A 128 -5.57 21.47 3.13
CA ILE A 128 -4.23 21.57 2.59
C ILE A 128 -3.46 22.86 2.92
N PRO A 129 -3.93 24.10 2.70
CA PRO A 129 -3.00 25.22 2.86
C PRO A 129 -2.55 25.41 4.32
N ILE A 130 -3.47 25.24 5.26
CA ILE A 130 -3.21 25.49 6.67
C ILE A 130 -2.61 24.28 7.36
N MET A 131 -3.17 23.09 7.09
CA MET A 131 -2.76 21.87 7.77
C MET A 131 -1.39 21.38 7.30
N GLN A 132 -1.00 21.60 6.05
CA GLN A 132 0.35 21.25 5.59
C GLN A 132 1.41 22.01 6.37
N THR A 133 1.19 23.30 6.62
CA THR A 133 2.13 24.08 7.40
C THR A 133 2.24 23.58 8.84
N ILE A 134 1.11 23.28 9.47
CA ILE A 134 1.07 22.75 10.85
C ILE A 134 1.73 21.38 10.93
N LEU A 135 1.40 20.49 10.00
CA LEU A 135 1.96 19.14 9.97
C LEU A 135 3.46 19.14 9.67
N SER A 136 3.92 20.02 8.80
CA SER A 136 5.34 20.16 8.51
C SER A 136 6.12 20.61 9.74
N ILE A 137 5.57 21.50 10.54
CA ILE A 137 6.18 21.95 11.79
C ILE A 137 6.15 20.84 12.85
N ALA A 138 5.05 20.10 12.96
CA ALA A 138 4.88 19.06 13.97
C ALA A 138 5.68 17.79 13.66
N ILE A 139 5.89 17.46 12.39
CA ILE A 139 6.52 16.22 11.93
C ILE A 139 7.97 16.47 11.51
N GLY A 140 8.22 17.68 11.04
CA GLY A 140 9.56 18.09 10.64
C GLY A 140 10.45 18.25 11.82
#